data_a328b71d59321aebff6c7726d9acca8b
#
_entry.id   a328b71d59321aebff6c7726d9acca8b
#
_cell.length_a   1.000
_cell.length_b   1.000
_cell.length_c   1.000
_cell.angle_alpha   90.00
_cell.angle_beta   90.00
_cell.angle_gamma   90.00
#
_symmetry.space_group_name_H-M   'P 1'
#
loop_
_entity.id
_entity.type
_entity.pdbx_description
1 polymer ?
#
loop_
_entity_poly.entity_id
_entity_poly.type
_entity_poly.pdbx_seq_one_letter_code
_entity_poly.pdbx_strand_id
1 'polypeptide(L)'
;MPGCAARAKRGAARAREPQRAGGAPLTTQPQDRLVALEAVRDAPLHIVLVEPEIPPNTGNVARLCAATGCALHLVEPLGFRIDDRELKRAGLDYWDALGVVVHPSLNALREAFAPQRLWLLSTRASRAYAHATFAYGDVLVFGKETAGLPQSFLDELPDRALRIPMRRGAVRSINLSTAVGVVAYAALAALGFPQLD
;
A
#
# COMPACT_ATOMS: atom_id res chain seq x y z
N MET A 1 -17.28 31.49 -63.86
CA MET A 1 -16.23 32.13 -63.05
C MET A 1 -16.34 31.60 -61.64
N PRO A 2 -15.31 30.87 -61.10
CA PRO A 2 -15.47 30.12 -59.88
C PRO A 2 -15.05 30.93 -58.64
N GLY A 3 -15.89 30.80 -57.58
CA GLY A 3 -15.60 31.33 -56.26
C GLY A 3 -14.68 30.40 -55.44
N CYS A 4 -13.54 30.91 -55.01
CA CYS A 4 -12.56 30.23 -54.20
C CYS A 4 -13.04 30.24 -52.73
N ALA A 5 -13.42 29.08 -52.17
CA ALA A 5 -13.74 28.94 -50.79
C ALA A 5 -12.47 28.69 -49.95
N ALA A 6 -12.09 29.63 -49.13
CA ALA A 6 -10.98 29.55 -48.18
C ALA A 6 -11.33 28.58 -47.04
N ARG A 7 -10.57 27.52 -46.94
CA ARG A 7 -10.65 26.49 -45.89
C ARG A 7 -9.93 26.99 -44.61
N ALA A 8 -10.70 27.45 -43.63
CA ALA A 8 -10.15 27.80 -42.33
C ALA A 8 -9.61 26.55 -41.60
N LYS A 9 -8.31 26.50 -41.34
CA LYS A 9 -7.66 25.52 -40.44
C LYS A 9 -8.00 25.86 -39.01
N ARG A 10 -8.86 25.08 -38.39
CA ARG A 10 -9.08 25.12 -36.91
C ARG A 10 -7.83 24.49 -36.28
N GLY A 11 -7.04 25.28 -35.59
CA GLY A 11 -5.95 24.83 -34.74
C GLY A 11 -6.54 24.07 -33.55
N ALA A 12 -6.24 22.78 -33.44
CA ALA A 12 -6.54 21.99 -32.26
C ALA A 12 -5.64 22.49 -31.12
N ALA A 13 -6.26 23.06 -30.09
CA ALA A 13 -5.60 23.37 -28.84
C ALA A 13 -5.10 22.05 -28.22
N ARG A 14 -3.78 21.88 -28.16
CA ARG A 14 -3.16 20.80 -27.40
C ARG A 14 -3.57 20.97 -25.93
N ALA A 15 -4.31 20.01 -25.40
CA ALA A 15 -4.53 19.87 -23.97
C ALA A 15 -3.15 19.81 -23.29
N ARG A 16 -2.90 20.69 -22.34
CA ARG A 16 -1.69 20.66 -21.51
C ARG A 16 -1.76 19.37 -20.69
N GLU A 17 -0.82 18.46 -20.91
CA GLU A 17 -0.57 17.34 -19.99
C GLU A 17 -0.36 17.91 -18.57
N PRO A 18 -0.96 17.30 -17.52
CA PRO A 18 -0.67 17.69 -16.16
C PRO A 18 0.83 17.49 -15.93
N GLN A 19 1.50 18.53 -15.45
CA GLN A 19 2.91 18.48 -15.06
C GLN A 19 3.03 17.38 -14.00
N ARG A 20 3.84 16.35 -14.30
CA ARG A 20 4.22 15.28 -13.38
C ARG A 20 4.88 15.95 -12.18
N ALA A 21 4.20 15.90 -11.03
CA ALA A 21 4.83 16.20 -9.76
C ALA A 21 5.98 15.20 -9.60
N GLY A 22 7.20 15.70 -9.53
CA GLY A 22 8.38 14.88 -9.26
C GLY A 22 8.16 14.15 -7.94
N GLY A 23 8.28 12.80 -7.95
CA GLY A 23 8.12 11.98 -6.76
C GLY A 23 9.03 12.48 -5.65
N ALA A 24 8.47 12.63 -4.44
CA ALA A 24 9.25 12.99 -3.28
C ALA A 24 10.33 11.92 -3.03
N PRO A 25 11.56 12.29 -2.67
CA PRO A 25 12.61 11.31 -2.37
C PRO A 25 12.16 10.44 -1.18
N LEU A 26 12.38 9.12 -1.32
CA LEU A 26 12.16 8.18 -0.23
C LEU A 26 13.18 8.45 0.87
N THR A 27 12.75 9.03 1.96
CA THR A 27 13.60 9.43 3.06
C THR A 27 12.97 9.04 4.39
N THR A 28 13.82 8.67 5.34
CA THR A 28 13.44 8.36 6.72
C THR A 28 13.56 9.58 7.64
N GLN A 29 13.95 10.74 7.11
CA GLN A 29 14.02 11.98 7.90
C GLN A 29 12.63 12.34 8.45
N PRO A 30 12.52 12.74 9.73
CA PRO A 30 11.22 12.96 10.37
C PRO A 30 10.32 13.95 9.64
N GLN A 31 10.86 15.07 9.16
CA GLN A 31 10.11 16.07 8.44
C GLN A 31 9.55 15.57 7.10
N ASP A 32 10.36 14.82 6.35
CA ASP A 32 9.95 14.29 5.04
C ASP A 32 8.91 13.20 5.19
N ARG A 33 9.00 12.38 6.27
CA ARG A 33 7.99 11.40 6.65
C ARG A 33 6.65 12.06 6.97
N LEU A 34 6.64 13.18 7.68
CA LEU A 34 5.40 13.91 7.97
C LEU A 34 4.73 14.45 6.70
N VAL A 35 5.53 14.98 5.76
CA VAL A 35 5.03 15.42 4.45
C VAL A 35 4.45 14.24 3.66
N ALA A 36 5.15 13.10 3.65
CA ALA A 36 4.68 11.90 2.97
C ALA A 36 3.40 11.33 3.61
N LEU A 37 3.29 11.32 4.94
CA LEU A 37 2.08 10.92 5.67
C LEU A 37 0.88 11.82 5.33
N GLU A 38 1.08 13.13 5.28
CA GLU A 38 0.01 14.07 4.92
C GLU A 38 -0.46 13.87 3.47
N ALA A 39 0.46 13.57 2.55
CA ALA A 39 0.13 13.33 1.15
C ALA A 39 -0.75 12.08 0.92
N VAL A 40 -0.69 11.09 1.83
CA VAL A 40 -1.47 9.84 1.74
C VAL A 40 -2.60 9.76 2.77
N ARG A 41 -2.86 10.84 3.50
CA ARG A 41 -3.81 10.89 4.61
C ARG A 41 -5.22 10.41 4.25
N ASP A 42 -5.68 10.76 3.06
CA ASP A 42 -7.03 10.48 2.58
C ASP A 42 -7.13 9.17 1.80
N ALA A 43 -6.15 8.28 1.94
CA ALA A 43 -6.21 6.95 1.31
C ALA A 43 -7.34 6.10 1.92
N PRO A 44 -8.07 5.30 1.11
CA PRO A 44 -9.14 4.45 1.61
C PRO A 44 -8.64 3.41 2.62
N LEU A 45 -7.43 2.90 2.42
CA LEU A 45 -6.70 2.00 3.32
C LEU A 45 -5.21 2.31 3.29
N HIS A 46 -4.53 2.02 4.38
CA HIS A 46 -3.08 2.06 4.49
C HIS A 46 -2.54 0.62 4.56
N ILE A 47 -1.73 0.23 3.59
CA ILE A 47 -1.08 -1.09 3.54
C ILE A 47 0.32 -0.96 4.11
N VAL A 48 0.62 -1.68 5.18
CA VAL A 48 1.92 -1.64 5.86
C VAL A 48 2.63 -2.97 5.68
N LEU A 49 3.86 -2.94 5.18
CA LEU A 49 4.78 -4.08 5.15
C LEU A 49 5.88 -3.85 6.18
N VAL A 50 5.92 -4.70 7.21
CA VAL A 50 6.94 -4.64 8.27
C VAL A 50 8.12 -5.52 7.89
N GLU A 51 9.30 -4.91 7.73
CA GLU A 51 10.56 -5.56 7.37
C GLU A 51 10.42 -6.51 6.16
N PRO A 52 9.85 -6.06 5.02
CA PRO A 52 9.68 -6.94 3.86
C PRO A 52 11.03 -7.39 3.31
N GLU A 53 11.12 -8.68 2.93
CA GLU A 53 12.39 -9.33 2.56
C GLU A 53 12.50 -9.57 1.04
N ILE A 54 11.39 -9.69 0.33
CA ILE A 54 11.34 -10.13 -1.07
C ILE A 54 10.87 -8.99 -1.98
N PRO A 55 11.79 -8.34 -2.77
CA PRO A 55 11.46 -7.20 -3.63
C PRO A 55 10.25 -7.40 -4.55
N PRO A 56 10.08 -8.55 -5.26
CA PRO A 56 8.90 -8.80 -6.08
C PRO A 56 7.57 -8.73 -5.33
N ASN A 57 7.51 -9.15 -4.06
CA ASN A 57 6.29 -9.03 -3.26
C ASN A 57 5.93 -7.56 -3.01
N THR A 58 6.90 -6.76 -2.60
CA THR A 58 6.73 -5.32 -2.39
C THR A 58 6.32 -4.61 -3.67
N GLY A 59 6.91 -4.95 -4.81
CA GLY A 59 6.53 -4.40 -6.11
C GLY A 59 5.08 -4.75 -6.51
N ASN A 60 4.64 -6.00 -6.29
CA ASN A 60 3.26 -6.40 -6.53
C ASN A 60 2.27 -5.66 -5.61
N VAL A 61 2.64 -5.43 -4.34
CA VAL A 61 1.82 -4.64 -3.40
C VAL A 61 1.78 -3.17 -3.82
N ALA A 62 2.90 -2.59 -4.25
CA ALA A 62 2.92 -1.23 -4.77
C ALA A 62 1.97 -1.06 -5.97
N ARG A 63 1.96 -2.03 -6.90
CA ARG A 63 1.04 -2.05 -8.04
C ARG A 63 -0.42 -2.15 -7.60
N LEU A 64 -0.71 -2.99 -6.60
CA LEU A 64 -2.04 -3.09 -6.02
C LEU A 64 -2.49 -1.75 -5.42
N CYS A 65 -1.63 -1.11 -4.62
CA CYS A 65 -1.92 0.19 -4.01
C CYS A 65 -2.18 1.27 -5.08
N ALA A 66 -1.36 1.31 -6.14
CA ALA A 66 -1.58 2.24 -7.26
C ALA A 66 -2.93 1.99 -7.96
N ALA A 67 -3.35 0.73 -8.10
CA ALA A 67 -4.61 0.37 -8.74
C ALA A 67 -5.84 0.65 -7.86
N THR A 68 -5.67 0.74 -6.53
CA THR A 68 -6.80 0.85 -5.58
C THR A 68 -6.83 2.17 -4.83
N GLY A 69 -5.88 3.07 -5.05
CA GLY A 69 -5.75 4.32 -4.29
C GLY A 69 -5.31 4.12 -2.83
N CYS A 70 -4.96 2.90 -2.43
CA CYS A 70 -4.42 2.63 -1.09
C CYS A 70 -3.02 3.21 -0.94
N ALA A 71 -2.68 3.67 0.27
CA ALA A 71 -1.33 4.10 0.61
C ALA A 71 -0.42 2.90 0.93
N LEU A 72 0.86 2.96 0.54
CA LEU A 72 1.86 1.96 0.90
C LEU A 72 2.83 2.51 1.94
N HIS A 73 3.01 1.76 3.02
CA HIS A 73 3.97 2.04 4.08
C HIS A 73 4.96 0.89 4.19
N LEU A 74 6.24 1.20 4.30
CA LEU A 74 7.31 0.25 4.54
C LEU A 74 7.95 0.54 5.90
N VAL A 75 8.17 -0.50 6.71
CA VAL A 75 8.88 -0.38 7.99
C VAL A 75 10.24 -1.04 7.87
N GLU A 76 11.29 -0.28 8.16
CA GLU A 76 12.68 -0.78 8.14
C GLU A 76 12.97 -1.73 9.33
N PRO A 77 14.00 -2.62 9.18
CA PRO A 77 14.90 -2.75 8.04
C PRO A 77 14.25 -3.46 6.85
N LEU A 78 14.58 -3.03 5.62
CA LEU A 78 14.16 -3.71 4.42
C LEU A 78 15.20 -4.76 4.01
N GLY A 79 14.77 -5.94 3.57
CA GLY A 79 15.65 -7.00 3.06
C GLY A 79 16.26 -6.70 1.68
N PHE A 80 16.01 -5.50 1.12
CA PHE A 80 16.44 -5.05 -0.19
C PHE A 80 16.65 -3.53 -0.20
N ARG A 81 17.27 -3.03 -1.26
CA ARG A 81 17.36 -1.59 -1.50
C ARG A 81 16.18 -1.12 -2.36
N ILE A 82 15.65 0.05 -2.06
CA ILE A 82 14.49 0.62 -2.78
C ILE A 82 14.87 0.95 -4.25
N ASP A 83 16.15 1.13 -4.56
CA ASP A 83 16.68 1.30 -5.91
C ASP A 83 16.96 -0.03 -6.63
N ASP A 84 16.63 -1.17 -6.03
CA ASP A 84 16.88 -2.50 -6.56
C ASP A 84 16.18 -2.72 -7.91
N ARG A 85 16.93 -3.33 -8.84
CA ARG A 85 16.46 -3.62 -10.20
C ARG A 85 15.24 -4.55 -10.22
N GLU A 86 15.10 -5.42 -9.23
CA GLU A 86 13.97 -6.34 -9.10
C GLU A 86 12.70 -5.61 -8.65
N LEU A 87 12.83 -4.69 -7.73
CA LEU A 87 11.74 -3.79 -7.33
C LEU A 87 11.27 -2.95 -8.53
N LYS A 88 12.22 -2.41 -9.29
CA LYS A 88 11.96 -1.68 -10.55
C LYS A 88 11.19 -2.50 -11.58
N ARG A 89 11.56 -3.75 -11.78
CA ARG A 89 10.86 -4.65 -12.71
C ARG A 89 9.47 -5.06 -12.24
N ALA A 90 9.24 -5.13 -10.93
CA ALA A 90 7.99 -5.61 -10.35
C ALA A 90 6.87 -4.55 -10.29
N GLY A 91 7.16 -3.26 -10.54
CA GLY A 91 6.09 -2.26 -10.54
C GLY A 91 6.51 -0.82 -10.26
N LEU A 92 7.78 -0.44 -10.46
CA LEU A 92 8.27 0.91 -10.19
C LEU A 92 7.75 2.01 -11.12
N ASP A 93 7.12 1.66 -12.23
CA ASP A 93 6.46 2.67 -13.09
C ASP A 93 5.34 3.41 -12.32
N TYR A 94 4.87 2.84 -11.20
CA TYR A 94 3.84 3.41 -10.33
C TYR A 94 4.40 4.02 -9.03
N TRP A 95 5.68 3.81 -8.71
CA TRP A 95 6.29 4.19 -7.44
C TRP A 95 6.30 5.70 -7.20
N ASP A 96 6.66 6.47 -8.24
CA ASP A 96 6.68 7.92 -8.17
C ASP A 96 5.28 8.54 -8.02
N ALA A 97 4.24 7.81 -8.45
CA ALA A 97 2.85 8.23 -8.34
C ALA A 97 2.17 7.76 -7.04
N LEU A 98 2.77 6.76 -6.36
CA LEU A 98 2.11 6.07 -5.25
C LEU A 98 2.28 6.76 -3.88
N GLY A 99 3.26 7.64 -3.69
CA GLY A 99 3.52 8.24 -2.38
C GLY A 99 3.83 7.19 -1.31
N VAL A 100 4.97 6.48 -1.44
CA VAL A 100 5.40 5.47 -0.46
C VAL A 100 5.95 6.15 0.79
N VAL A 101 5.46 5.75 1.97
CA VAL A 101 5.94 6.24 3.27
C VAL A 101 6.88 5.21 3.89
N VAL A 102 8.12 5.61 4.23
CA VAL A 102 9.07 4.74 4.92
C VAL A 102 9.14 5.11 6.40
N HIS A 103 8.94 4.14 7.26
CA HIS A 103 9.07 4.26 8.72
C HIS A 103 10.38 3.64 9.19
N PRO A 104 11.20 4.32 10.00
CA PRO A 104 12.50 3.79 10.45
C PRO A 104 12.36 2.66 11.46
N SER A 105 11.16 2.42 12.00
CA SER A 105 10.89 1.35 12.94
C SER A 105 9.40 1.10 13.10
N LEU A 106 9.05 -0.05 13.70
CA LEU A 106 7.67 -0.35 14.08
C LEU A 106 7.12 0.65 15.11
N ASN A 107 7.96 1.19 16.00
CA ASN A 107 7.53 2.24 16.93
C ASN A 107 7.14 3.53 16.20
N ALA A 108 7.89 3.92 15.19
CA ALA A 108 7.56 5.09 14.38
C ALA A 108 6.25 4.92 13.59
N LEU A 109 5.90 3.69 13.18
CA LEU A 109 4.59 3.37 12.63
C LEU A 109 3.48 3.54 13.69
N ARG A 110 3.69 3.03 14.90
CA ARG A 110 2.71 3.11 16.01
C ARG A 110 2.44 4.54 16.44
N GLU A 111 3.43 5.41 16.37
CA GLU A 111 3.27 6.85 16.63
C GLU A 111 2.46 7.56 15.54
N ALA A 112 2.53 7.06 14.30
CA ALA A 112 1.83 7.66 13.17
C ALA A 112 0.33 7.31 13.12
N PHE A 113 -0.07 6.19 13.72
CA PHE A 113 -1.45 5.70 13.65
C PHE A 113 -2.00 5.33 15.03
N ALA A 114 -3.26 5.70 15.27
CA ALA A 114 -3.96 5.30 16.47
C ALA A 114 -4.17 3.77 16.53
N PRO A 115 -3.97 3.10 17.68
CA PRO A 115 -4.03 1.64 17.80
C PRO A 115 -5.33 1.01 17.30
N GLN A 116 -6.44 1.69 17.47
CA GLN A 116 -7.78 1.22 17.02
C GLN A 116 -7.95 1.21 15.50
N ARG A 117 -7.01 1.80 14.76
CA ARG A 117 -6.99 1.79 13.28
C ARG A 117 -6.19 0.61 12.73
N LEU A 118 -5.35 -0.04 13.53
CA LEU A 118 -4.45 -1.09 13.10
C LEU A 118 -5.15 -2.44 13.04
N TRP A 119 -5.01 -3.16 11.93
CA TRP A 119 -5.36 -4.57 11.78
C TRP A 119 -4.10 -5.38 11.51
N LEU A 120 -3.76 -6.31 12.39
CA LEU A 120 -2.52 -7.08 12.35
C LEU A 120 -2.74 -8.42 11.67
N LEU A 121 -2.18 -8.64 10.47
CA LEU A 121 -2.36 -9.87 9.71
C LEU A 121 -1.34 -10.92 10.12
N SER A 122 -1.82 -12.02 10.70
CA SER A 122 -0.97 -13.10 11.18
C SER A 122 -1.66 -14.46 11.08
N THR A 123 -0.90 -15.49 10.71
CA THR A 123 -1.38 -16.90 10.75
C THR A 123 -1.64 -17.40 12.17
N ARG A 124 -1.12 -16.68 13.19
CA ARG A 124 -1.29 -17.00 14.62
C ARG A 124 -2.57 -16.41 15.22
N ALA A 125 -3.25 -15.52 14.52
CA ALA A 125 -4.50 -14.93 15.01
C ALA A 125 -5.63 -15.95 15.01
N SER A 126 -6.58 -15.80 15.94
CA SER A 126 -7.79 -16.64 16.05
C SER A 126 -8.92 -16.15 15.13
N ARG A 127 -9.08 -14.82 14.99
CA ARG A 127 -10.17 -14.17 14.26
C ARG A 127 -9.90 -14.16 12.76
N ALA A 128 -10.88 -14.61 11.97
CA ALA A 128 -10.78 -14.50 10.51
C ALA A 128 -11.01 -13.04 10.05
N TYR A 129 -10.27 -12.61 9.02
CA TYR A 129 -10.41 -11.26 8.46
C TYR A 129 -11.84 -10.92 8.01
N ALA A 130 -12.59 -11.92 7.55
CA ALA A 130 -13.98 -11.76 7.11
C ALA A 130 -14.94 -11.33 8.24
N HIS A 131 -14.53 -11.42 9.50
CA HIS A 131 -15.30 -10.97 10.65
C HIS A 131 -14.83 -9.60 11.18
N ALA A 132 -13.91 -8.95 10.50
CA ALA A 132 -13.48 -7.59 10.84
C ALA A 132 -14.48 -6.56 10.32
N THR A 133 -14.66 -5.49 11.07
CA THR A 133 -15.41 -4.31 10.63
C THR A 133 -14.40 -3.26 10.20
N PHE A 134 -14.11 -3.23 8.91
CA PHE A 134 -13.18 -2.27 8.34
C PHE A 134 -13.82 -0.88 8.22
N ALA A 135 -13.01 0.15 8.38
CA ALA A 135 -13.39 1.54 8.22
C ALA A 135 -12.41 2.27 7.29
N TYR A 136 -12.88 3.34 6.66
CA TYR A 136 -12.07 4.19 5.79
C TYR A 136 -10.82 4.69 6.53
N GLY A 137 -9.65 4.57 5.89
CA GLY A 137 -8.36 4.91 6.46
C GLY A 137 -7.83 3.88 7.49
N ASP A 138 -8.38 2.66 7.55
CA ASP A 138 -7.80 1.59 8.37
C ASP A 138 -6.44 1.15 7.83
N VAL A 139 -5.62 0.63 8.74
CA VAL A 139 -4.23 0.26 8.50
C VAL A 139 -4.10 -1.25 8.56
N LEU A 140 -3.79 -1.88 7.43
CA LEU A 140 -3.59 -3.33 7.32
C LEU A 140 -2.10 -3.65 7.42
N VAL A 141 -1.66 -4.25 8.52
CA VAL A 141 -0.26 -4.47 8.85
C VAL A 141 0.13 -5.92 8.59
N PHE A 142 1.09 -6.12 7.70
CA PHE A 142 1.63 -7.42 7.32
C PHE A 142 3.10 -7.52 7.76
N GLY A 143 3.49 -8.67 8.28
CA GLY A 143 4.87 -8.92 8.67
C GLY A 143 5.72 -9.47 7.54
N LYS A 144 7.02 -9.63 7.80
CA LYS A 144 7.99 -10.20 6.85
C LYS A 144 7.66 -11.64 6.48
N GLU A 145 8.13 -12.07 5.31
CA GLU A 145 7.77 -13.34 4.69
C GLU A 145 8.20 -14.54 5.55
N THR A 146 9.35 -14.46 6.22
CA THR A 146 9.93 -15.58 6.98
C THR A 146 9.33 -15.76 8.37
N ALA A 147 9.07 -14.67 9.11
CA ALA A 147 8.68 -14.72 10.52
C ALA A 147 7.32 -14.08 10.84
N GLY A 148 6.75 -13.33 9.90
CA GLY A 148 5.53 -12.55 10.15
C GLY A 148 5.76 -11.35 11.06
N LEU A 149 4.72 -10.92 11.75
CA LEU A 149 4.79 -9.84 12.75
C LEU A 149 5.44 -10.33 14.05
N PRO A 150 6.15 -9.45 14.79
CA PRO A 150 6.65 -9.75 16.12
C PRO A 150 5.52 -10.19 17.06
N GLN A 151 5.78 -11.22 17.90
CA GLN A 151 4.77 -11.72 18.83
C GLN A 151 4.34 -10.65 19.83
N SER A 152 5.29 -9.87 20.34
CA SER A 152 5.02 -8.75 21.25
C SER A 152 3.98 -7.77 20.67
N PHE A 153 4.07 -7.49 19.36
CA PHE A 153 3.11 -6.58 18.72
C PHE A 153 1.72 -7.19 18.57
N LEU A 154 1.64 -8.50 18.35
CA LEU A 154 0.35 -9.22 18.36
C LEU A 154 -0.28 -9.28 19.76
N ASP A 155 0.55 -9.47 20.78
CA ASP A 155 0.11 -9.56 22.18
C ASP A 155 -0.39 -8.21 22.73
N GLU A 156 0.09 -7.09 22.18
CA GLU A 156 -0.38 -5.75 22.54
C GLU A 156 -1.80 -5.45 21.99
N LEU A 157 -2.16 -6.02 20.86
CA LEU A 157 -3.41 -5.74 20.14
C LEU A 157 -4.13 -7.03 19.73
N PRO A 158 -4.43 -7.94 20.66
CA PRO A 158 -4.97 -9.27 20.32
C PRO A 158 -6.32 -9.20 19.61
N ASP A 159 -7.17 -8.24 19.95
CA ASP A 159 -8.48 -8.03 19.31
C ASP A 159 -8.39 -7.46 17.89
N ARG A 160 -7.21 -6.98 17.52
CA ARG A 160 -6.89 -6.44 16.18
C ARG A 160 -6.13 -7.42 15.31
N ALA A 161 -5.79 -8.59 15.82
CA ALA A 161 -5.11 -9.62 15.06
C ALA A 161 -6.11 -10.43 14.21
N LEU A 162 -5.81 -10.53 12.91
CA LEU A 162 -6.65 -11.20 11.92
C LEU A 162 -5.86 -12.27 11.18
N ARG A 163 -6.53 -13.36 10.79
CA ARG A 163 -5.95 -14.39 9.92
C ARG A 163 -6.72 -14.55 8.63
N ILE A 164 -6.03 -15.00 7.60
CA ILE A 164 -6.64 -15.57 6.41
C ILE A 164 -6.84 -17.07 6.67
N PRO A 165 -8.08 -17.59 6.64
CA PRO A 165 -8.32 -19.01 6.81
C PRO A 165 -7.60 -19.83 5.73
N MET A 166 -6.94 -20.92 6.14
CA MET A 166 -6.23 -21.83 5.25
C MET A 166 -6.55 -23.29 5.62
N ARG A 167 -6.40 -24.21 4.66
CA ARG A 167 -6.50 -25.64 4.92
C ARG A 167 -5.39 -26.09 5.88
N ARG A 168 -5.77 -26.74 6.97
CA ARG A 168 -4.80 -27.23 7.96
C ARG A 168 -3.78 -28.18 7.34
N GLY A 169 -2.51 -27.98 7.68
CA GLY A 169 -1.40 -28.86 7.27
C GLY A 169 -0.97 -28.74 5.82
N ALA A 170 -1.63 -27.92 4.99
CA ALA A 170 -1.25 -27.76 3.59
C ALA A 170 0.00 -26.87 3.40
N VAL A 171 -0.04 -25.68 3.99
CA VAL A 171 1.04 -24.70 3.95
C VAL A 171 1.11 -23.91 5.26
N ARG A 172 2.25 -23.27 5.55
CA ARG A 172 2.41 -22.42 6.74
C ARG A 172 1.81 -21.03 6.55
N SER A 173 1.88 -20.51 5.34
CA SER A 173 1.38 -19.21 4.95
C SER A 173 1.16 -19.17 3.44
N ILE A 174 0.39 -18.21 2.95
CA ILE A 174 0.34 -17.83 1.53
C ILE A 174 1.37 -16.72 1.26
N ASN A 175 1.68 -16.51 -0.01
CA ASN A 175 2.57 -15.43 -0.45
C ASN A 175 2.10 -14.07 0.09
N LEU A 176 3.04 -13.19 0.48
CA LEU A 176 2.75 -11.90 1.10
C LEU A 176 1.87 -11.02 0.21
N SER A 177 2.22 -10.85 -1.07
CA SER A 177 1.42 -9.99 -1.96
C SER A 177 0.02 -10.56 -2.22
N THR A 178 -0.12 -11.90 -2.23
CA THR A 178 -1.44 -12.57 -2.29
C THR A 178 -2.25 -12.28 -1.02
N ALA A 179 -1.63 -12.38 0.17
CA ALA A 179 -2.29 -12.08 1.44
C ALA A 179 -2.79 -10.63 1.50
N VAL A 180 -1.95 -9.69 1.06
CA VAL A 180 -2.32 -8.28 0.94
C VAL A 180 -3.52 -8.10 0.02
N GLY A 181 -3.49 -8.69 -1.18
CA GLY A 181 -4.58 -8.59 -2.15
C GLY A 181 -5.90 -9.11 -1.61
N VAL A 182 -5.90 -10.28 -0.95
CA VAL A 182 -7.09 -10.88 -0.36
C VAL A 182 -7.73 -9.97 0.68
N VAL A 183 -6.95 -9.44 1.63
CA VAL A 183 -7.49 -8.64 2.74
C VAL A 183 -7.82 -7.22 2.30
N ALA A 184 -6.99 -6.61 1.45
CA ALA A 184 -7.24 -5.26 0.93
C ALA A 184 -8.55 -5.21 0.14
N TYR A 185 -8.78 -6.14 -0.80
CA TYR A 185 -10.03 -6.17 -1.55
C TYR A 185 -11.25 -6.52 -0.70
N ALA A 186 -11.11 -7.37 0.33
CA ALA A 186 -12.19 -7.61 1.27
C ALA A 186 -12.55 -6.35 2.07
N ALA A 187 -11.54 -5.57 2.51
CA ALA A 187 -11.75 -4.31 3.19
C ALA A 187 -12.36 -3.26 2.26
N LEU A 188 -11.84 -3.10 1.03
CA LEU A 188 -12.40 -2.20 0.03
C LEU A 188 -13.86 -2.54 -0.33
N ALA A 189 -14.19 -3.83 -0.45
CA ALA A 189 -15.57 -4.28 -0.69
C ALA A 189 -16.50 -3.89 0.47
N ALA A 190 -16.03 -4.05 1.72
CA ALA A 190 -16.79 -3.62 2.90
C ALA A 190 -17.01 -2.10 2.96
N LEU A 191 -16.12 -1.32 2.32
CA LEU A 191 -16.20 0.15 2.19
C LEU A 191 -17.01 0.59 0.95
N GLY A 192 -17.49 -0.34 0.11
CA GLY A 192 -18.20 -0.03 -1.14
C GLY A 192 -17.28 0.45 -2.26
N PHE A 193 -16.02 0.02 -2.28
CA PHE A 193 -14.99 0.36 -3.29
C PHE A 193 -14.84 1.88 -3.51
N PRO A 194 -14.49 2.65 -2.48
CA PRO A 194 -14.38 4.10 -2.59
C PRO A 194 -13.37 4.48 -3.68
N GLN A 195 -13.75 5.39 -4.58
CA GLN A 195 -12.94 5.90 -5.69
C GLN A 195 -12.57 4.87 -6.77
N LEU A 196 -13.22 3.70 -6.78
CA LEU A 196 -13.05 2.68 -7.83
C LEU A 196 -14.32 2.60 -8.70
N ASP A 197 -14.13 2.36 -10.01
CA ASP A 197 -15.22 2.18 -10.99
C ASP A 197 -15.80 0.74 -10.97
#